data_5c0509e098b97bef746835dfa1e1b377
#
_entry.id   5c0509e098b97bef746835dfa1e1b377
#
_cell.length_a   1.000
_cell.length_b   1.000
_cell.length_c   1.000
_cell.angle_alpha   90.00
_cell.angle_beta   90.00
_cell.angle_gamma   90.00
#
_symmetry.space_group_name_H-M   'P 1'
#
loop_
_entity.id
_entity.type
_entity.pdbx_description
1 polymer ?
#
loop_
_entity_poly.entity_id
_entity_poly.type
_entity_poly.pdbx_seq_one_letter_code
_entity_poly.pdbx_strand_id
1 'polypeptide(L)'
;VRYLFVHQNFPGQFLHFVRHLHEQGGHEIVFISEANAGEIPGVRRAIYRVPRLPSSSTHQHLREFEYGLLRAEAVATAAKTLKGLGYVPDIIIGHHGWGELLNLVDVFPGCPILGYFEFFYHTDRNDVGFDPEFPPGPDLAAAVRVKNAINLQALSLPNGYGQTPTQFQKSTYPGWAQDRISLLREGVNLELCQPDAQARRRNLVINGVKISPRDALVTYVARNLEPYRGFHSVMRALPRILTERQDAQVILVGGDQVSYGAPPPDRGSWKDIMLKELEGKLDLSRVHFVGKVAYDDFRSLLKRSDAHLYLTYPFVASWSLREAMATGCPIIGSDTAPVSEFITDGVTGRLVPFLEPDRIAEVVLELLEDRKQARRLGQGARGYAEAELSLQDYLERYDRLVEQVVSRHSC
;
A
#
# COMPACT_ATOMS: atom_id res chain seq x y z
N VAL A 1 22.51 -9.79 -15.72
CA VAL A 1 21.92 -10.50 -14.56
C VAL A 1 20.57 -11.07 -14.98
N ARG A 2 20.30 -12.32 -14.55
CA ARG A 2 19.03 -13.00 -14.75
C ARG A 2 18.18 -12.89 -13.50
N TYR A 3 17.07 -12.16 -13.61
CA TYR A 3 16.16 -11.88 -12.50
C TYR A 3 14.94 -12.77 -12.54
N LEU A 4 14.62 -13.44 -11.46
CA LEU A 4 13.34 -14.12 -11.27
C LEU A 4 12.50 -13.36 -10.25
N PHE A 5 11.47 -12.64 -10.72
CA PHE A 5 10.49 -12.02 -9.84
C PHE A 5 9.33 -12.96 -9.55
N VAL A 6 8.79 -12.89 -8.34
CA VAL A 6 7.66 -13.72 -7.91
C VAL A 6 6.67 -12.90 -7.09
N HIS A 7 5.44 -12.80 -7.57
CA HIS A 7 4.33 -12.15 -6.87
C HIS A 7 2.99 -12.57 -7.48
N GLN A 8 1.97 -12.80 -6.66
CA GLN A 8 0.63 -13.17 -7.16
C GLN A 8 0.07 -12.14 -8.16
N ASN A 9 0.23 -10.86 -7.89
CA ASN A 9 -0.20 -9.78 -8.76
C ASN A 9 0.98 -9.24 -9.59
N PHE A 10 0.92 -9.38 -10.89
CA PHE A 10 1.91 -8.77 -11.78
C PHE A 10 1.60 -7.31 -12.03
N PRO A 11 2.56 -6.41 -11.91
CA PRO A 11 3.91 -6.56 -11.37
C PRO A 11 4.01 -6.30 -9.84
N GLY A 12 2.90 -6.05 -9.15
CA GLY A 12 2.85 -5.75 -7.72
C GLY A 12 3.76 -4.59 -7.31
N GLN A 13 4.45 -4.74 -6.19
CA GLN A 13 5.38 -3.75 -5.65
C GLN A 13 6.65 -3.58 -6.51
N PHE A 14 6.90 -4.49 -7.44
CA PHE A 14 8.13 -4.49 -8.24
C PHE A 14 8.05 -3.67 -9.53
N LEU A 15 6.91 -3.00 -9.81
CA LEU A 15 6.66 -2.25 -11.04
C LEU A 15 7.81 -1.33 -11.44
N HIS A 16 8.23 -0.48 -10.52
CA HIS A 16 9.25 0.54 -10.84
C HIS A 16 10.61 -0.09 -11.07
N PHE A 17 10.98 -1.07 -10.25
CA PHE A 17 12.28 -1.73 -10.40
C PHE A 17 12.35 -2.61 -11.64
N VAL A 18 11.28 -3.34 -11.97
CA VAL A 18 11.21 -4.13 -13.20
C VAL A 18 11.32 -3.27 -14.46
N ARG A 19 10.67 -2.09 -14.49
CA ARG A 19 10.81 -1.13 -15.60
C ARG A 19 12.21 -0.57 -15.69
N HIS A 20 12.80 -0.19 -14.58
CA HIS A 20 14.17 0.30 -14.50
C HIS A 20 15.19 -0.70 -15.07
N LEU A 21 15.11 -1.96 -14.68
CA LEU A 21 15.98 -3.02 -15.22
C LEU A 21 15.78 -3.23 -16.72
N HIS A 22 14.55 -3.10 -17.20
CA HIS A 22 14.28 -3.18 -18.64
C HIS A 22 14.90 -1.99 -19.39
N GLU A 23 14.78 -0.78 -18.86
CA GLU A 23 15.33 0.46 -19.45
C GLU A 23 16.86 0.47 -19.42
N GLN A 24 17.49 -0.05 -18.38
CA GLN A 24 18.95 -0.23 -18.32
C GLN A 24 19.45 -1.18 -19.41
N GLY A 25 18.66 -2.21 -19.76
CA GLY A 25 19.07 -3.25 -20.70
C GLY A 25 20.14 -4.21 -20.12
N GLY A 26 20.49 -5.24 -20.91
CA GLY A 26 21.51 -6.22 -20.49
C GLY A 26 21.05 -7.20 -19.41
N HIS A 27 19.78 -7.19 -19.04
CA HIS A 27 19.18 -8.08 -18.06
C HIS A 27 18.15 -9.02 -18.71
N GLU A 28 18.06 -10.22 -18.18
CA GLU A 28 17.00 -11.17 -18.52
C GLU A 28 16.00 -11.23 -17.37
N ILE A 29 14.76 -10.82 -17.64
CA ILE A 29 13.73 -10.67 -16.60
C ILE A 29 12.61 -11.66 -16.84
N VAL A 30 12.40 -12.55 -15.87
CA VAL A 30 11.27 -13.47 -15.82
C VAL A 30 10.43 -13.18 -14.59
N PHE A 31 9.11 -13.19 -14.74
CA PHE A 31 8.17 -12.94 -13.66
C PHE A 31 7.16 -14.08 -13.53
N ILE A 32 7.14 -14.76 -12.38
CA ILE A 32 6.13 -15.77 -12.05
C ILE A 32 4.98 -15.09 -11.32
N SER A 33 3.75 -15.19 -11.86
CA SER A 33 2.54 -14.59 -11.26
C SER A 33 1.28 -15.39 -11.54
N GLU A 34 0.20 -15.07 -10.84
CA GLU A 34 -1.15 -15.45 -11.29
C GLU A 34 -1.53 -14.67 -12.57
N ALA A 35 -2.56 -15.14 -13.27
CA ALA A 35 -3.00 -14.50 -14.50
C ALA A 35 -3.66 -13.14 -14.22
N ASN A 36 -3.22 -12.11 -14.92
CA ASN A 36 -3.88 -10.81 -15.01
C ASN A 36 -3.55 -10.16 -16.37
N ALA A 37 -4.22 -9.06 -16.71
CA ALA A 37 -4.05 -8.34 -17.98
C ALA A 37 -2.79 -7.44 -18.04
N GLY A 38 -1.97 -7.36 -16.97
CA GLY A 38 -0.78 -6.51 -16.95
C GLY A 38 0.31 -7.01 -17.92
N GLU A 39 0.97 -6.08 -18.60
CA GLU A 39 2.12 -6.33 -19.46
C GLU A 39 3.20 -5.28 -19.22
N ILE A 40 4.46 -5.69 -19.27
CA ILE A 40 5.63 -4.82 -19.30
C ILE A 40 6.53 -5.31 -20.44
N PRO A 41 6.87 -4.47 -21.44
CA PRO A 41 7.79 -4.84 -22.51
C PRO A 41 9.10 -5.42 -21.97
N GLY A 42 9.63 -6.43 -22.65
CA GLY A 42 10.89 -7.08 -22.26
C GLY A 42 10.82 -8.03 -21.06
N VAL A 43 9.67 -8.16 -20.40
CA VAL A 43 9.47 -9.06 -19.27
C VAL A 43 8.75 -10.34 -19.73
N ARG A 44 9.41 -11.48 -19.58
CA ARG A 44 8.78 -12.78 -19.82
C ARG A 44 7.95 -13.19 -18.61
N ARG A 45 6.70 -13.59 -18.81
CA ARG A 45 5.82 -14.04 -17.74
C ARG A 45 5.63 -15.55 -17.77
N ALA A 46 5.77 -16.18 -16.61
CA ALA A 46 5.34 -17.54 -16.35
C ALA A 46 4.11 -17.50 -15.43
N ILE A 47 3.00 -18.07 -15.90
CA ILE A 47 1.74 -18.03 -15.14
C ILE A 47 1.63 -19.31 -14.32
N TYR A 48 1.40 -19.14 -13.01
CA TYR A 48 1.02 -20.25 -12.15
C TYR A 48 -0.49 -20.20 -11.82
N ARG A 49 -1.05 -21.34 -11.48
CA ARG A 49 -2.42 -21.47 -11.00
C ARG A 49 -2.43 -22.37 -9.77
N VAL A 50 -3.07 -21.90 -8.73
CA VAL A 50 -3.33 -22.72 -7.55
C VAL A 50 -4.38 -23.79 -7.91
N PRO A 51 -4.10 -25.09 -7.72
CA PRO A 51 -4.96 -26.16 -8.25
C PRO A 51 -6.30 -26.28 -7.54
N ARG A 52 -6.40 -25.83 -6.30
CA ARG A 52 -7.60 -25.87 -5.45
C ARG A 52 -7.56 -24.82 -4.35
N LEU A 53 -8.67 -24.59 -3.71
CA LEU A 53 -8.73 -23.88 -2.43
C LEU A 53 -8.33 -24.79 -1.25
N PRO A 54 -8.00 -24.24 -0.08
CA PRO A 54 -7.81 -25.03 1.14
C PRO A 54 -9.01 -25.94 1.42
N SER A 55 -8.73 -27.14 1.95
CA SER A 55 -9.78 -28.11 2.26
C SER A 55 -10.75 -27.54 3.32
N SER A 56 -12.03 -27.87 3.19
CA SER A 56 -13.03 -27.55 4.21
C SER A 56 -12.76 -28.24 5.56
N SER A 57 -12.03 -29.36 5.56
CA SER A 57 -11.61 -30.10 6.75
C SER A 57 -10.34 -29.54 7.40
N THR A 58 -9.62 -28.61 6.73
CA THR A 58 -8.43 -27.98 7.31
C THR A 58 -8.83 -27.10 8.46
N HIS A 59 -8.10 -27.24 9.59
CA HIS A 59 -8.30 -26.41 10.77
C HIS A 59 -8.29 -24.92 10.38
N GLN A 60 -9.24 -24.15 10.91
CA GLN A 60 -9.45 -22.75 10.47
C GLN A 60 -8.19 -21.88 10.50
N HIS A 61 -7.31 -22.05 11.48
CA HIS A 61 -6.06 -21.30 11.62
C HIS A 61 -4.96 -21.76 10.64
N LEU A 62 -5.11 -22.91 9.99
CA LEU A 62 -4.17 -23.43 9.00
C LEU A 62 -4.59 -23.15 7.55
N ARG A 63 -5.78 -22.61 7.30
CA ARG A 63 -6.27 -22.41 5.94
C ARG A 63 -5.40 -21.46 5.12
N GLU A 64 -5.00 -20.33 5.73
CA GLU A 64 -4.06 -19.39 5.07
C GLU A 64 -2.69 -20.05 4.82
N PHE A 65 -2.22 -20.84 5.78
CA PHE A 65 -0.96 -21.58 5.64
C PHE A 65 -1.04 -22.64 4.54
N GLU A 66 -2.11 -23.45 4.49
CA GLU A 66 -2.35 -24.40 3.41
C GLU A 66 -2.40 -23.68 2.06
N TYR A 67 -3.04 -22.53 1.98
CA TYR A 67 -3.09 -21.76 0.75
C TYR A 67 -1.71 -21.28 0.32
N GLY A 68 -0.88 -20.85 1.27
CA GLY A 68 0.52 -20.52 1.03
C GLY A 68 1.34 -21.70 0.48
N LEU A 69 1.14 -22.92 1.03
CA LEU A 69 1.79 -24.13 0.52
C LEU A 69 1.34 -24.48 -0.89
N LEU A 70 0.04 -24.38 -1.18
CA LEU A 70 -0.48 -24.62 -2.53
C LEU A 70 0.10 -23.65 -3.57
N ARG A 71 0.31 -22.37 -3.18
CA ARG A 71 1.03 -21.39 -4.00
C ARG A 71 2.49 -21.77 -4.17
N ALA A 72 3.17 -22.14 -3.10
CA ALA A 72 4.56 -22.59 -3.14
C ALA A 72 4.79 -23.75 -4.11
N GLU A 73 3.91 -24.75 -4.10
CA GLU A 73 3.95 -25.90 -5.01
C GLU A 73 3.71 -25.48 -6.47
N ALA A 74 2.72 -24.62 -6.71
CA ALA A 74 2.41 -24.13 -8.04
C ALA A 74 3.55 -23.27 -8.62
N VAL A 75 4.13 -22.39 -7.82
CA VAL A 75 5.29 -21.57 -8.23
C VAL A 75 6.53 -22.43 -8.45
N ALA A 76 6.81 -23.42 -7.59
CA ALA A 76 7.91 -24.33 -7.78
C ALA A 76 7.76 -25.17 -9.06
N THR A 77 6.54 -25.55 -9.44
CA THR A 77 6.26 -26.23 -10.70
C THR A 77 6.58 -25.36 -11.90
N ALA A 78 6.13 -24.10 -11.89
CA ALA A 78 6.48 -23.11 -12.93
C ALA A 78 7.99 -22.87 -13.00
N ALA A 79 8.66 -22.76 -11.87
CA ALA A 79 10.10 -22.58 -11.77
C ALA A 79 10.89 -23.79 -12.31
N LYS A 80 10.44 -25.03 -12.04
CA LYS A 80 11.02 -26.25 -12.61
C LYS A 80 10.91 -26.27 -14.14
N THR A 81 9.78 -25.81 -14.67
CA THR A 81 9.59 -25.68 -16.12
C THR A 81 10.58 -24.70 -16.72
N LEU A 82 10.77 -23.51 -16.10
CA LEU A 82 11.77 -22.53 -16.53
C LEU A 82 13.18 -23.11 -16.49
N LYS A 83 13.53 -23.83 -15.43
CA LYS A 83 14.83 -24.51 -15.31
C LYS A 83 15.04 -25.55 -16.41
N GLY A 84 14.00 -26.34 -16.74
CA GLY A 84 14.02 -27.30 -17.84
C GLY A 84 14.21 -26.65 -19.22
N LEU A 85 13.83 -25.39 -19.37
CA LEU A 85 14.06 -24.57 -20.56
C LEU A 85 15.43 -23.85 -20.54
N GLY A 86 16.30 -24.17 -19.59
CA GLY A 86 17.65 -23.60 -19.45
C GLY A 86 17.73 -22.27 -18.69
N TYR A 87 16.63 -21.79 -18.08
CA TYR A 87 16.66 -20.59 -17.30
C TYR A 87 17.05 -20.87 -15.83
N VAL A 88 18.18 -20.31 -15.40
CA VAL A 88 18.63 -20.34 -14.00
C VAL A 88 18.86 -18.89 -13.57
N PRO A 89 18.13 -18.38 -12.58
CA PRO A 89 18.28 -17.01 -12.12
C PRO A 89 19.56 -16.80 -11.32
N ASP A 90 20.12 -15.59 -11.41
CA ASP A 90 21.21 -15.14 -10.56
C ASP A 90 20.70 -14.59 -9.22
N ILE A 91 19.41 -14.16 -9.19
CA ILE A 91 18.69 -13.71 -8.00
C ILE A 91 17.19 -13.95 -8.14
N ILE A 92 16.56 -14.31 -7.03
CA ILE A 92 15.10 -14.39 -6.90
C ILE A 92 14.64 -13.22 -6.04
N ILE A 93 13.65 -12.44 -6.53
CA ILE A 93 13.06 -11.32 -5.79
C ILE A 93 11.55 -11.54 -5.71
N GLY A 94 10.97 -11.52 -4.52
CA GLY A 94 9.54 -11.78 -4.41
C GLY A 94 8.90 -11.31 -3.12
N HIS A 95 7.57 -11.26 -3.10
CA HIS A 95 6.82 -10.98 -1.88
C HIS A 95 6.81 -12.22 -1.00
N HIS A 96 7.20 -12.04 0.27
CA HIS A 96 7.47 -13.18 1.14
C HIS A 96 6.22 -13.70 1.85
N GLY A 97 5.24 -12.84 2.15
CA GLY A 97 4.15 -13.13 3.07
C GLY A 97 3.05 -14.09 2.56
N TRP A 98 3.07 -14.48 1.29
CA TRP A 98 1.98 -15.26 0.67
C TRP A 98 2.34 -16.71 0.35
N GLY A 99 3.59 -17.12 0.61
CA GLY A 99 4.06 -18.49 0.48
C GLY A 99 4.77 -18.82 -0.84
N GLU A 100 4.69 -17.98 -1.88
CA GLU A 100 5.23 -18.27 -3.21
C GLU A 100 6.73 -18.61 -3.22
N LEU A 101 7.51 -18.05 -2.31
CA LEU A 101 8.97 -18.25 -2.26
C LEU A 101 9.40 -19.53 -1.54
N LEU A 102 8.51 -20.18 -0.77
CA LEU A 102 8.86 -21.26 0.16
C LEU A 102 9.69 -22.40 -0.45
N ASN A 103 9.33 -22.87 -1.66
CA ASN A 103 9.92 -24.04 -2.28
C ASN A 103 10.95 -23.70 -3.37
N LEU A 104 11.27 -22.43 -3.58
CA LEU A 104 12.22 -22.04 -4.64
C LEU A 104 13.66 -22.40 -4.32
N VAL A 105 14.02 -22.53 -3.06
CA VAL A 105 15.32 -23.03 -2.62
C VAL A 105 15.60 -24.47 -3.10
N ASP A 106 14.56 -25.28 -3.23
CA ASP A 106 14.69 -26.67 -3.74
C ASP A 106 14.84 -26.72 -5.27
N VAL A 107 14.31 -25.72 -5.98
CA VAL A 107 14.43 -25.61 -7.44
C VAL A 107 15.76 -25.01 -7.85
N PHE A 108 16.17 -23.94 -7.17
CA PHE A 108 17.40 -23.20 -7.44
C PHE A 108 18.29 -23.13 -6.16
N PRO A 109 18.87 -24.26 -5.75
CA PRO A 109 19.72 -24.29 -4.56
C PRO A 109 20.93 -23.37 -4.74
N GLY A 110 21.22 -22.57 -3.73
CA GLY A 110 22.32 -21.59 -3.78
C GLY A 110 21.96 -20.23 -4.42
N CYS A 111 20.86 -20.12 -5.16
CA CYS A 111 20.42 -18.82 -5.68
C CYS A 111 19.93 -17.93 -4.53
N PRO A 112 20.42 -16.67 -4.41
CA PRO A 112 19.96 -15.77 -3.37
C PRO A 112 18.50 -15.39 -3.55
N ILE A 113 17.75 -15.32 -2.43
CA ILE A 113 16.35 -14.96 -2.37
C ILE A 113 16.20 -13.66 -1.59
N LEU A 114 15.85 -12.56 -2.27
CA LEU A 114 15.55 -11.27 -1.67
C LEU A 114 14.04 -11.12 -1.48
N GLY A 115 13.56 -11.40 -0.28
CA GLY A 115 12.15 -11.30 0.07
C GLY A 115 11.72 -9.87 0.39
N TYR A 116 10.55 -9.46 -0.09
CA TYR A 116 9.86 -8.25 0.35
C TYR A 116 9.07 -8.58 1.62
N PHE A 117 9.52 -8.03 2.75
CA PHE A 117 8.96 -8.25 4.08
C PHE A 117 7.99 -7.11 4.38
N GLU A 118 6.70 -7.34 4.11
CA GLU A 118 5.68 -6.30 4.23
C GLU A 118 5.31 -6.03 5.68
N PHE A 119 4.98 -7.08 6.46
CA PHE A 119 4.50 -6.90 7.82
C PHE A 119 4.61 -8.16 8.66
N PHE A 120 5.02 -8.02 9.93
CA PHE A 120 4.96 -9.07 10.93
C PHE A 120 3.82 -8.74 11.91
N TYR A 121 2.85 -9.63 12.01
CA TYR A 121 1.63 -9.40 12.76
C TYR A 121 1.83 -9.60 14.27
N HIS A 122 1.16 -8.76 15.08
CA HIS A 122 1.11 -8.85 16.52
C HIS A 122 -0.33 -9.00 17.00
N THR A 123 -0.52 -9.59 18.17
CA THR A 123 -1.85 -9.83 18.73
C THR A 123 -2.28 -8.79 19.76
N ASP A 124 -1.36 -7.91 20.16
CA ASP A 124 -1.48 -6.97 21.28
C ASP A 124 -1.10 -5.54 20.93
N ARG A 125 -0.78 -5.29 19.68
CA ARG A 125 -0.34 -3.98 19.18
C ARG A 125 -0.47 -3.87 17.67
N ASN A 126 -0.24 -2.66 17.15
CA ASN A 126 -0.35 -2.29 15.76
C ASN A 126 -1.82 -2.34 15.30
N ASP A 127 -2.12 -3.06 14.21
CA ASP A 127 -3.44 -3.12 13.59
C ASP A 127 -4.47 -3.93 14.38
N VAL A 128 -4.02 -4.99 15.06
CA VAL A 128 -4.92 -5.89 15.79
C VAL A 128 -5.44 -5.22 17.06
N GLY A 129 -6.76 -5.09 17.14
CA GLY A 129 -7.41 -4.47 18.32
C GLY A 129 -7.19 -2.95 18.42
N PHE A 130 -6.68 -2.32 17.37
CA PHE A 130 -6.49 -0.86 17.33
C PHE A 130 -7.81 -0.11 17.44
N ASP A 131 -8.83 -0.59 16.76
CA ASP A 131 -10.15 0.01 16.76
C ASP A 131 -11.09 -0.81 17.66
N PRO A 132 -11.57 -0.22 18.77
CA PRO A 132 -12.45 -0.93 19.69
C PRO A 132 -13.84 -1.24 19.09
N GLU A 133 -14.25 -0.58 18.03
CA GLU A 133 -15.50 -0.85 17.32
C GLU A 133 -15.42 -2.19 16.56
N PHE A 134 -14.20 -2.61 16.17
CA PHE A 134 -13.93 -3.84 15.42
C PHE A 134 -12.97 -4.76 16.20
N PRO A 135 -13.42 -5.31 17.35
CA PRO A 135 -12.56 -6.13 18.17
C PRO A 135 -12.15 -7.42 17.45
N PRO A 136 -10.91 -7.91 17.67
CA PRO A 136 -10.47 -9.16 17.08
C PRO A 136 -11.27 -10.34 17.61
N GLY A 137 -11.45 -11.37 16.78
CA GLY A 137 -12.05 -12.64 17.22
C GLY A 137 -11.18 -13.34 18.29
N PRO A 138 -11.78 -14.20 19.13
CA PRO A 138 -11.10 -14.82 20.30
C PRO A 138 -9.90 -15.68 19.92
N ASP A 139 -9.90 -16.26 18.72
CA ASP A 139 -8.86 -17.21 18.27
C ASP A 139 -7.77 -16.56 17.38
N LEU A 140 -7.82 -15.24 17.19
CA LEU A 140 -6.93 -14.54 16.27
C LEU A 140 -5.44 -14.74 16.62
N ALA A 141 -5.10 -14.82 17.91
CA ALA A 141 -3.73 -15.00 18.36
C ALA A 141 -3.07 -16.28 17.81
N ALA A 142 -3.82 -17.38 17.72
CA ALA A 142 -3.31 -18.63 17.16
C ALA A 142 -3.10 -18.51 15.62
N ALA A 143 -4.04 -17.88 14.92
CA ALA A 143 -3.93 -17.65 13.47
C ALA A 143 -2.72 -16.75 13.14
N VAL A 144 -2.51 -15.68 13.90
CA VAL A 144 -1.36 -14.76 13.73
C VAL A 144 -0.02 -15.49 13.91
N ARG A 145 0.11 -16.34 14.94
CA ARG A 145 1.34 -17.12 15.13
C ARG A 145 1.65 -18.04 13.97
N VAL A 146 0.65 -18.70 13.42
CA VAL A 146 0.82 -19.57 12.23
C VAL A 146 1.19 -18.75 11.00
N LYS A 147 0.51 -17.62 10.76
CA LYS A 147 0.81 -16.72 9.63
C LYS A 147 2.24 -16.19 9.67
N ASN A 148 2.72 -15.84 10.84
CA ASN A 148 4.08 -15.32 11.01
C ASN A 148 5.17 -16.36 10.73
N ALA A 149 4.86 -17.66 10.75
CA ALA A 149 5.81 -18.70 10.37
C ALA A 149 6.26 -18.55 8.91
N ILE A 150 5.34 -18.23 7.99
CA ILE A 150 5.67 -17.91 6.60
C ILE A 150 6.53 -16.64 6.52
N ASN A 151 6.18 -15.61 7.29
CA ASN A 151 6.87 -14.32 7.28
C ASN A 151 8.35 -14.39 7.73
N LEU A 152 8.79 -15.45 8.36
CA LEU A 152 10.17 -15.61 8.82
C LEU A 152 10.97 -16.64 8.04
N GLN A 153 10.31 -17.46 7.23
CA GLN A 153 10.92 -18.65 6.62
C GLN A 153 12.15 -18.30 5.75
N ALA A 154 12.05 -17.33 4.84
CA ALA A 154 13.16 -17.00 3.96
C ALA A 154 14.39 -16.52 4.73
N LEU A 155 14.22 -15.83 5.86
CA LEU A 155 15.33 -15.37 6.70
C LEU A 155 16.04 -16.50 7.44
N SER A 156 15.45 -17.68 7.55
CA SER A 156 16.09 -18.85 8.15
C SER A 156 17.05 -19.56 7.19
N LEU A 157 17.01 -19.24 5.90
CA LEU A 157 17.87 -19.84 4.88
C LEU A 157 19.21 -19.11 4.79
N PRO A 158 20.35 -19.83 4.51
CA PRO A 158 21.65 -19.20 4.34
C PRO A 158 21.70 -18.17 3.20
N ASN A 159 20.93 -18.39 2.15
CA ASN A 159 20.80 -17.54 0.96
C ASN A 159 19.60 -16.59 1.01
N GLY A 160 18.90 -16.48 2.15
CA GLY A 160 17.74 -15.64 2.35
C GLY A 160 18.11 -14.23 2.82
N TYR A 161 17.55 -13.21 2.17
CA TYR A 161 17.69 -11.78 2.49
C TYR A 161 16.34 -11.11 2.54
N GLY A 162 16.24 -10.04 3.32
CA GLY A 162 15.01 -9.27 3.43
C GLY A 162 15.17 -7.82 3.00
N GLN A 163 14.08 -7.25 2.48
CA GLN A 163 13.90 -5.81 2.29
C GLN A 163 12.52 -5.40 2.78
N THR A 164 12.40 -4.17 3.26
CA THR A 164 11.13 -3.57 3.70
C THR A 164 11.13 -2.07 3.45
N PRO A 165 9.97 -1.44 3.14
CA PRO A 165 9.96 -0.06 2.66
C PRO A 165 9.98 1.00 3.77
N THR A 166 9.66 0.66 5.03
CA THR A 166 9.58 1.65 6.11
C THR A 166 10.22 1.15 7.40
N GLN A 167 10.68 2.08 8.22
CA GLN A 167 11.23 1.77 9.54
C GLN A 167 10.15 1.17 10.45
N PHE A 168 8.91 1.66 10.35
CA PHE A 168 7.78 1.09 11.07
C PHE A 168 7.58 -0.38 10.72
N GLN A 169 7.50 -0.73 9.42
CA GLN A 169 7.36 -2.11 8.99
C GLN A 169 8.51 -2.99 9.47
N LYS A 170 9.76 -2.49 9.36
CA LYS A 170 10.94 -3.18 9.89
C LYS A 170 10.81 -3.46 11.40
N SER A 171 10.34 -2.48 12.16
CA SER A 171 10.19 -2.57 13.62
C SER A 171 9.15 -3.59 14.08
N THR A 172 8.25 -4.03 13.19
CA THR A 172 7.28 -5.08 13.54
C THR A 172 7.94 -6.46 13.68
N TYR A 173 9.06 -6.70 12.99
CA TYR A 173 9.77 -7.98 13.02
C TYR A 173 10.56 -8.19 14.31
N PRO A 174 10.79 -9.46 14.74
CA PRO A 174 11.70 -9.76 15.84
C PRO A 174 13.09 -9.17 15.63
N GLY A 175 13.79 -8.78 16.70
CA GLY A 175 15.10 -8.11 16.63
C GLY A 175 16.11 -8.83 15.73
N TRP A 176 16.26 -10.15 15.90
CA TRP A 176 17.16 -10.96 15.05
C TRP A 176 16.81 -10.95 13.56
N ALA A 177 15.52 -10.80 13.23
CA ALA A 177 15.06 -10.69 11.84
C ALA A 177 15.34 -9.30 11.27
N GLN A 178 15.19 -8.25 12.09
CA GLN A 178 15.46 -6.88 11.67
C GLN A 178 16.90 -6.69 11.15
N ASP A 179 17.88 -7.38 11.73
CA ASP A 179 19.27 -7.31 11.31
C ASP A 179 19.51 -7.91 9.92
N ARG A 180 18.58 -8.75 9.43
CA ARG A 180 18.62 -9.39 8.11
C ARG A 180 17.69 -8.74 7.10
N ILE A 181 16.96 -7.69 7.49
CA ILE A 181 16.04 -6.94 6.63
C ILE A 181 16.63 -5.56 6.35
N SER A 182 16.96 -5.30 5.10
CA SER A 182 17.42 -3.99 4.64
C SER A 182 16.24 -3.03 4.55
N LEU A 183 16.41 -1.81 5.07
CA LEU A 183 15.46 -0.71 4.85
C LEU A 183 15.68 -0.17 3.44
N LEU A 184 14.69 -0.34 2.58
CA LEU A 184 14.68 0.14 1.21
C LEU A 184 13.44 1.00 0.97
N ARG A 185 13.52 2.28 1.35
CA ARG A 185 12.39 3.22 1.26
C ARG A 185 11.97 3.41 -0.20
N GLU A 186 10.72 3.06 -0.48
CA GLU A 186 10.14 3.19 -1.82
C GLU A 186 10.01 4.65 -2.25
N GLY A 187 10.29 4.90 -3.52
CA GLY A 187 10.22 6.23 -4.12
C GLY A 187 8.92 6.50 -4.87
N VAL A 188 8.74 7.76 -5.23
CA VAL A 188 7.65 8.26 -6.07
C VAL A 188 8.24 9.03 -7.27
N ASN A 189 7.60 8.93 -8.43
CA ASN A 189 8.01 9.71 -9.59
C ASN A 189 7.65 11.19 -9.38
N LEU A 190 8.67 12.00 -9.06
CA LEU A 190 8.53 13.41 -8.72
C LEU A 190 8.16 14.29 -9.92
N GLU A 191 8.37 13.84 -11.15
CA GLU A 191 7.96 14.55 -12.37
C GLU A 191 6.47 14.33 -12.67
N LEU A 192 5.99 13.10 -12.50
CA LEU A 192 4.57 12.79 -12.67
C LEU A 192 3.74 13.35 -11.50
N CYS A 193 4.23 13.18 -10.26
CA CYS A 193 3.60 13.67 -9.04
C CYS A 193 4.23 15.00 -8.64
N GLN A 194 3.81 16.08 -9.29
CA GLN A 194 4.29 17.43 -9.00
C GLN A 194 3.13 18.38 -8.77
N PRO A 195 3.33 19.46 -7.99
CA PRO A 195 2.33 20.50 -7.78
C PRO A 195 1.90 21.15 -9.09
N ASP A 196 0.63 21.58 -9.16
CA ASP A 196 0.10 22.38 -10.26
C ASP A 196 -0.58 23.64 -9.71
N ALA A 197 0.10 24.76 -9.78
CA ALA A 197 -0.41 26.06 -9.30
C ALA A 197 -1.70 26.52 -10.02
N GLN A 198 -2.02 25.96 -11.18
CA GLN A 198 -3.21 26.29 -11.96
C GLN A 198 -4.37 25.30 -11.73
N ALA A 199 -4.14 24.17 -11.08
CA ALA A 199 -5.18 23.14 -10.87
C ALA A 199 -6.45 23.72 -10.25
N ARG A 200 -6.29 24.64 -9.29
CA ARG A 200 -7.39 25.29 -8.59
C ARG A 200 -8.18 26.30 -9.42
N ARG A 201 -7.62 26.77 -10.54
CA ARG A 201 -8.29 27.75 -11.42
C ARG A 201 -9.12 27.09 -12.51
N ARG A 202 -9.09 25.77 -12.60
CA ARG A 202 -9.80 24.97 -13.60
C ARG A 202 -10.88 24.11 -12.97
N ASN A 203 -11.91 23.79 -13.74
CA ASN A 203 -12.84 22.74 -13.36
C ASN A 203 -12.08 21.39 -13.30
N LEU A 204 -12.34 20.60 -12.26
CA LEU A 204 -11.95 19.20 -12.21
C LEU A 204 -13.16 18.34 -12.53
N VAL A 205 -12.96 17.31 -13.36
CA VAL A 205 -14.01 16.32 -13.66
C VAL A 205 -13.45 14.93 -13.35
N ILE A 206 -14.09 14.21 -12.44
CA ILE A 206 -13.70 12.84 -12.04
C ILE A 206 -14.94 11.94 -12.15
N ASN A 207 -14.92 10.96 -13.02
CA ASN A 207 -16.03 10.03 -13.25
C ASN A 207 -17.40 10.73 -13.36
N GLY A 208 -17.44 11.86 -14.09
CA GLY A 208 -18.67 12.64 -14.31
C GLY A 208 -18.99 13.67 -13.21
N VAL A 209 -18.32 13.64 -12.06
CA VAL A 209 -18.44 14.65 -11.00
C VAL A 209 -17.60 15.88 -11.35
N LYS A 210 -18.26 17.05 -11.41
CA LYS A 210 -17.62 18.33 -11.73
C LYS A 210 -17.40 19.15 -10.45
N ILE A 211 -16.17 19.54 -10.19
CA ILE A 211 -15.75 20.44 -9.11
C ILE A 211 -15.36 21.79 -9.73
N SER A 212 -15.98 22.85 -9.26
CA SER A 212 -15.72 24.22 -9.71
C SER A 212 -14.46 24.80 -9.03
N PRO A 213 -13.79 25.79 -9.64
CA PRO A 213 -12.72 26.54 -8.98
C PRO A 213 -13.14 27.25 -7.66
N ARG A 214 -14.43 27.51 -7.48
CA ARG A 214 -14.99 28.15 -6.29
C ARG A 214 -15.18 27.18 -5.12
N ASP A 215 -15.32 25.89 -5.44
CA ASP A 215 -15.56 24.86 -4.43
C ASP A 215 -14.30 24.60 -3.59
N ALA A 216 -14.47 24.36 -2.31
CA ALA A 216 -13.45 23.81 -1.44
C ALA A 216 -13.47 22.28 -1.54
N LEU A 217 -12.37 21.67 -1.97
CA LEU A 217 -12.34 20.23 -2.23
C LEU A 217 -11.65 19.47 -1.11
N VAL A 218 -12.41 18.61 -0.43
CA VAL A 218 -11.90 17.59 0.49
C VAL A 218 -11.82 16.26 -0.25
N THR A 219 -10.69 15.57 -0.11
CA THR A 219 -10.47 14.29 -0.78
C THR A 219 -10.07 13.19 0.18
N TYR A 220 -10.51 11.99 -0.11
CA TYR A 220 -10.09 10.76 0.55
C TYR A 220 -9.86 9.70 -0.52
N VAL A 221 -8.76 8.95 -0.40
CA VAL A 221 -8.40 7.91 -1.37
C VAL A 221 -7.97 6.64 -0.65
N ALA A 222 -8.63 5.54 -0.96
CA ALA A 222 -8.26 4.20 -0.52
C ALA A 222 -8.49 3.18 -1.64
N ARG A 223 -7.89 2.00 -1.54
CA ARG A 223 -8.17 0.90 -2.48
C ARG A 223 -9.64 0.47 -2.40
N ASN A 224 -10.12 0.31 -1.17
CA ASN A 224 -11.51 0.04 -0.85
C ASN A 224 -11.93 0.89 0.34
N LEU A 225 -13.23 1.22 0.41
CA LEU A 225 -13.83 2.03 1.47
C LEU A 225 -14.11 1.13 2.69
N GLU A 226 -13.14 1.04 3.59
CA GLU A 226 -13.15 0.13 4.74
C GLU A 226 -12.60 0.77 6.02
N PRO A 227 -12.98 0.30 7.22
CA PRO A 227 -12.51 0.84 8.49
C PRO A 227 -11.00 0.88 8.63
N TYR A 228 -10.29 -0.09 8.10
CA TYR A 228 -8.83 -0.19 8.16
C TYR A 228 -8.10 1.05 7.61
N ARG A 229 -8.74 1.75 6.68
CA ARG A 229 -8.27 3.03 6.10
C ARG A 229 -9.02 4.24 6.63
N GLY A 230 -9.72 4.11 7.76
CA GLY A 230 -10.40 5.22 8.44
C GLY A 230 -11.67 5.71 7.77
N PHE A 231 -12.25 4.92 6.86
CA PHE A 231 -13.43 5.34 6.12
C PHE A 231 -14.59 5.75 7.03
N HIS A 232 -14.87 4.99 8.09
CA HIS A 232 -15.92 5.29 9.06
C HIS A 232 -15.64 6.60 9.84
N SER A 233 -14.38 6.84 10.24
CA SER A 233 -13.98 8.09 10.91
C SER A 233 -14.13 9.30 9.98
N VAL A 234 -13.74 9.15 8.71
CA VAL A 234 -13.94 10.18 7.68
C VAL A 234 -15.43 10.47 7.50
N MET A 235 -16.24 9.45 7.28
CA MET A 235 -17.69 9.62 7.07
C MET A 235 -18.37 10.34 8.24
N ARG A 236 -18.01 9.99 9.47
CA ARG A 236 -18.54 10.64 10.68
C ARG A 236 -18.09 12.09 10.85
N ALA A 237 -16.97 12.49 10.25
CA ALA A 237 -16.52 13.89 10.24
C ALA A 237 -17.28 14.77 9.22
N LEU A 238 -17.82 14.18 8.14
CA LEU A 238 -18.41 14.93 7.04
C LEU A 238 -19.62 15.80 7.43
N PRO A 239 -20.56 15.38 8.29
CA PRO A 239 -21.71 16.20 8.64
C PRO A 239 -21.31 17.59 9.17
N ARG A 240 -20.32 17.66 10.06
CA ARG A 240 -19.79 18.91 10.60
C ARG A 240 -19.10 19.73 9.52
N ILE A 241 -18.23 19.14 8.72
CA ILE A 241 -17.53 19.81 7.61
C ILE A 241 -18.52 20.46 6.65
N LEU A 242 -19.55 19.71 6.21
CA LEU A 242 -20.55 20.21 5.26
C LEU A 242 -21.50 21.24 5.85
N THR A 243 -21.73 21.21 7.16
CA THR A 243 -22.55 22.22 7.86
C THR A 243 -21.80 23.54 8.00
N GLU A 244 -20.53 23.51 8.39
CA GLU A 244 -19.73 24.71 8.64
C GLU A 244 -19.12 25.30 7.35
N ARG A 245 -19.00 24.51 6.27
CA ARG A 245 -18.46 24.96 4.97
C ARG A 245 -19.44 24.63 3.84
N GLN A 246 -20.21 25.63 3.44
CA GLN A 246 -21.26 25.47 2.41
C GLN A 246 -20.71 25.28 0.99
N ASP A 247 -19.46 25.74 0.73
CA ASP A 247 -18.74 25.55 -0.54
C ASP A 247 -17.92 24.26 -0.59
N ALA A 248 -17.95 23.44 0.48
CA ALA A 248 -17.19 22.19 0.51
C ALA A 248 -17.83 21.12 -0.36
N GLN A 249 -17.01 20.49 -1.20
CA GLN A 249 -17.31 19.27 -1.96
C GLN A 249 -16.37 18.17 -1.48
N VAL A 250 -16.86 16.95 -1.37
CA VAL A 250 -16.08 15.80 -0.90
C VAL A 250 -16.02 14.74 -1.99
N ILE A 251 -14.81 14.32 -2.36
CA ILE A 251 -14.61 13.17 -3.27
C ILE A 251 -13.98 12.03 -2.50
N LEU A 252 -14.67 10.88 -2.51
CA LEU A 252 -14.25 9.63 -1.90
C LEU A 252 -13.93 8.63 -3.01
N VAL A 253 -12.64 8.27 -3.11
CA VAL A 253 -12.13 7.29 -4.09
C VAL A 253 -11.90 5.97 -3.40
N GLY A 254 -12.45 4.90 -3.93
CA GLY A 254 -12.28 3.54 -3.45
C GLY A 254 -13.37 2.61 -3.92
N GLY A 255 -13.08 1.31 -3.98
CA GLY A 255 -14.08 0.28 -4.26
C GLY A 255 -14.91 -0.06 -3.03
N ASP A 256 -16.00 -0.80 -3.24
CA ASP A 256 -16.92 -1.21 -2.16
C ASP A 256 -16.53 -2.58 -1.56
N GLN A 257 -15.39 -3.15 -1.93
CA GLN A 257 -14.86 -4.41 -1.40
C GLN A 257 -14.03 -4.17 -0.14
N VAL A 258 -13.44 -5.24 0.39
CA VAL A 258 -12.51 -5.23 1.53
C VAL A 258 -11.14 -5.66 1.07
N SER A 259 -10.10 -4.99 1.56
CA SER A 259 -8.69 -5.31 1.26
C SER A 259 -7.95 -5.90 2.45
N TYR A 260 -8.18 -5.37 3.64
CA TYR A 260 -7.36 -5.66 4.83
C TYR A 260 -8.19 -6.06 6.05
N GLY A 261 -9.33 -5.42 6.25
CA GLY A 261 -10.20 -5.67 7.40
C GLY A 261 -11.15 -6.85 7.23
N ALA A 262 -12.03 -7.03 8.21
CA ALA A 262 -13.14 -7.98 8.08
C ALA A 262 -14.22 -7.43 7.13
N PRO A 263 -14.93 -8.29 6.41
CA PRO A 263 -16.11 -7.87 5.67
C PRO A 263 -17.18 -7.34 6.63
N PRO A 264 -18.10 -6.48 6.16
CA PRO A 264 -19.23 -6.04 6.97
C PRO A 264 -20.09 -7.25 7.41
N PRO A 265 -20.71 -7.18 8.60
CA PRO A 265 -21.48 -8.30 9.16
C PRO A 265 -22.66 -8.71 8.28
N ASP A 266 -23.28 -7.74 7.59
CA ASP A 266 -24.33 -7.96 6.60
C ASP A 266 -23.74 -8.05 5.20
N ARG A 267 -24.43 -8.69 4.24
CA ARG A 267 -23.97 -8.86 2.84
C ARG A 267 -23.94 -7.54 2.05
N GLY A 268 -23.52 -6.44 2.65
CA GLY A 268 -23.43 -5.13 2.03
C GLY A 268 -21.97 -4.65 1.90
N SER A 269 -21.82 -3.35 1.78
CA SER A 269 -20.55 -2.67 1.83
C SER A 269 -20.43 -1.80 3.08
N TRP A 270 -19.20 -1.46 3.48
CA TRP A 270 -18.96 -0.47 4.54
C TRP A 270 -19.58 0.90 4.18
N LYS A 271 -19.62 1.22 2.88
CA LYS A 271 -20.29 2.42 2.38
C LYS A 271 -21.78 2.40 2.74
N ASP A 272 -22.48 1.29 2.50
CA ASP A 272 -23.92 1.19 2.80
C ASP A 272 -24.19 1.33 4.30
N ILE A 273 -23.32 0.73 5.15
CA ILE A 273 -23.42 0.86 6.61
C ILE A 273 -23.28 2.33 7.03
N MET A 274 -22.28 3.04 6.51
CA MET A 274 -22.03 4.43 6.88
C MET A 274 -23.12 5.37 6.35
N LEU A 275 -23.63 5.14 5.16
CA LEU A 275 -24.77 5.91 4.62
C LEU A 275 -26.02 5.72 5.46
N LYS A 276 -26.28 4.50 5.94
CA LYS A 276 -27.40 4.21 6.84
C LYS A 276 -27.22 4.87 8.23
N GLU A 277 -26.00 4.81 8.79
CA GLU A 277 -25.68 5.45 10.08
C GLU A 277 -25.88 6.96 10.04
N LEU A 278 -25.55 7.58 8.91
CA LEU A 278 -25.58 9.03 8.71
C LEU A 278 -26.83 9.51 7.95
N GLU A 279 -27.86 8.68 7.85
CA GLU A 279 -29.12 9.04 7.19
C GLU A 279 -29.71 10.30 7.82
N GLY A 280 -30.08 11.26 6.98
CA GLY A 280 -30.60 12.57 7.41
C GLY A 280 -29.58 13.55 8.00
N LYS A 281 -28.30 13.15 8.15
CA LYS A 281 -27.23 14.01 8.67
C LYS A 281 -26.23 14.44 7.60
N LEU A 282 -26.24 13.80 6.44
CA LEU A 282 -25.26 13.99 5.38
C LEU A 282 -25.90 14.59 4.12
N ASP A 283 -25.35 15.70 3.64
CA ASP A 283 -25.75 16.28 2.37
C ASP A 283 -25.08 15.54 1.21
N LEU A 284 -25.77 14.52 0.70
CA LEU A 284 -25.29 13.66 -0.39
C LEU A 284 -25.15 14.39 -1.73
N SER A 285 -25.67 15.60 -1.90
CA SER A 285 -25.42 16.39 -3.11
C SER A 285 -23.98 16.91 -3.20
N ARG A 286 -23.26 16.90 -2.08
CA ARG A 286 -21.88 17.36 -1.94
C ARG A 286 -20.88 16.28 -1.54
N VAL A 287 -21.32 15.02 -1.43
CA VAL A 287 -20.46 13.85 -1.14
C VAL A 287 -20.51 12.90 -2.32
N HIS A 288 -19.37 12.73 -2.97
CA HIS A 288 -19.28 11.99 -4.23
C HIS A 288 -18.44 10.72 -4.06
N PHE A 289 -19.09 9.56 -4.15
CA PHE A 289 -18.44 8.25 -4.22
C PHE A 289 -18.12 7.94 -5.67
N VAL A 290 -16.90 8.11 -6.08
CA VAL A 290 -16.49 8.00 -7.49
C VAL A 290 -15.95 6.63 -7.87
N GLY A 291 -15.92 5.67 -6.92
CA GLY A 291 -15.35 4.36 -7.16
C GLY A 291 -13.84 4.42 -7.40
N LYS A 292 -13.32 3.49 -8.18
CA LYS A 292 -11.92 3.50 -8.63
C LYS A 292 -11.77 4.45 -9.80
N VAL A 293 -10.67 5.20 -9.82
CA VAL A 293 -10.38 6.20 -10.86
C VAL A 293 -9.12 5.83 -11.63
N ALA A 294 -8.97 6.35 -12.85
CA ALA A 294 -7.73 6.25 -13.61
C ALA A 294 -6.59 6.98 -12.90
N TYR A 295 -5.35 6.57 -13.13
CA TYR A 295 -4.19 7.14 -12.44
C TYR A 295 -4.01 8.65 -12.72
N ASP A 296 -4.31 9.10 -13.92
CA ASP A 296 -4.24 10.52 -14.29
C ASP A 296 -5.32 11.35 -13.57
N ASP A 297 -6.51 10.80 -13.40
CA ASP A 297 -7.59 11.41 -12.63
C ASP A 297 -7.21 11.49 -11.15
N PHE A 298 -6.63 10.42 -10.59
CA PHE A 298 -6.11 10.41 -9.23
C PHE A 298 -5.06 11.51 -9.00
N ARG A 299 -4.09 11.66 -9.91
CA ARG A 299 -3.08 12.73 -9.82
C ARG A 299 -3.72 14.12 -9.93
N SER A 300 -4.69 14.28 -10.82
CA SER A 300 -5.44 15.53 -10.98
C SER A 300 -6.25 15.88 -9.73
N LEU A 301 -6.82 14.87 -9.09
CA LEU A 301 -7.53 15.00 -7.82
C LEU A 301 -6.62 15.52 -6.70
N LEU A 302 -5.44 14.92 -6.53
CA LEU A 302 -4.45 15.36 -5.54
C LEU A 302 -3.98 16.80 -5.79
N LYS A 303 -3.69 17.16 -7.04
CA LYS A 303 -3.29 18.53 -7.42
C LYS A 303 -4.37 19.56 -7.08
N ARG A 304 -5.64 19.18 -7.11
CA ARG A 304 -6.77 20.09 -6.87
C ARG A 304 -7.22 20.11 -5.41
N SER A 305 -6.86 19.11 -4.63
CA SER A 305 -7.32 18.96 -3.24
C SER A 305 -6.92 20.16 -2.36
N ASP A 306 -7.86 20.61 -1.52
CA ASP A 306 -7.65 21.65 -0.51
C ASP A 306 -7.38 21.07 0.86
N ALA A 307 -7.85 19.85 1.11
CA ALA A 307 -7.56 19.04 2.29
C ALA A 307 -7.66 17.55 1.89
N HIS A 308 -6.58 16.82 2.04
CA HIS A 308 -6.52 15.39 1.72
C HIS A 308 -6.47 14.56 2.99
N LEU A 309 -7.49 13.74 3.20
CA LEU A 309 -7.58 12.83 4.34
C LEU A 309 -6.87 11.51 4.02
N TYR A 310 -5.85 11.18 4.81
CA TYR A 310 -5.10 9.94 4.74
C TYR A 310 -5.06 9.26 6.11
N LEU A 311 -5.96 8.34 6.34
CA LEU A 311 -6.03 7.60 7.59
C LEU A 311 -5.66 6.12 7.37
N THR A 312 -4.98 5.53 8.33
CA THR A 312 -4.72 4.08 8.35
C THR A 312 -4.53 3.60 9.78
N TYR A 313 -4.94 2.37 10.05
CA TYR A 313 -4.50 1.65 11.24
C TYR A 313 -2.96 1.61 11.30
N PRO A 314 -2.34 1.30 12.45
CA PRO A 314 -0.90 1.06 12.53
C PRO A 314 -0.49 -0.17 11.70
N PHE A 315 -0.52 0.00 10.38
CA PHE A 315 -0.29 -0.98 9.34
C PHE A 315 0.57 -0.38 8.21
N VAL A 316 0.52 -0.92 7.02
CA VAL A 316 1.31 -0.47 5.87
C VAL A 316 0.81 0.87 5.33
N ALA A 317 1.70 1.86 5.20
CA ALA A 317 1.42 3.09 4.48
C ALA A 317 1.36 2.82 2.97
N SER A 318 0.31 3.33 2.31
CA SER A 318 0.14 3.14 0.86
C SER A 318 1.01 4.11 0.05
N TRP A 319 1.24 3.78 -1.22
CA TRP A 319 1.92 4.67 -2.16
C TRP A 319 1.22 6.02 -2.33
N SER A 320 -0.12 6.04 -2.20
CA SER A 320 -0.90 7.29 -2.33
C SER A 320 -0.49 8.38 -1.34
N LEU A 321 0.04 8.03 -0.15
CA LEU A 321 0.60 9.01 0.77
C LEU A 321 1.83 9.70 0.17
N ARG A 322 2.75 8.93 -0.39
CA ARG A 322 3.97 9.46 -1.02
C ARG A 322 3.64 10.32 -2.24
N GLU A 323 2.65 9.89 -3.03
CA GLU A 323 2.17 10.62 -4.20
C GLU A 323 1.45 11.92 -3.80
N ALA A 324 0.67 11.92 -2.72
CA ALA A 324 0.07 13.13 -2.16
C ALA A 324 1.13 14.11 -1.65
N MET A 325 2.17 13.63 -0.95
CA MET A 325 3.30 14.45 -0.51
C MET A 325 4.06 15.05 -1.69
N ALA A 326 4.40 14.24 -2.69
CA ALA A 326 5.10 14.69 -3.89
C ALA A 326 4.30 15.73 -4.70
N THR A 327 2.98 15.60 -4.71
CA THR A 327 2.08 16.55 -5.38
C THR A 327 1.93 17.88 -4.60
N GLY A 328 2.44 17.93 -3.37
CA GLY A 328 2.28 19.11 -2.50
C GLY A 328 0.85 19.28 -2.00
N CYS A 329 0.13 18.19 -1.84
CA CYS A 329 -1.23 18.17 -1.32
C CYS A 329 -1.23 18.51 0.17
N PRO A 330 -2.16 19.35 0.68
CA PRO A 330 -2.35 19.56 2.12
C PRO A 330 -2.91 18.30 2.78
N ILE A 331 -2.07 17.53 3.49
CA ILE A 331 -2.42 16.23 4.03
C ILE A 331 -2.83 16.32 5.49
N ILE A 332 -3.93 15.67 5.84
CA ILE A 332 -4.37 15.38 7.20
C ILE A 332 -4.27 13.88 7.38
N GLY A 333 -3.24 13.43 8.09
CA GLY A 333 -2.94 12.03 8.35
C GLY A 333 -3.39 11.58 9.74
N SER A 334 -3.65 10.28 9.91
CA SER A 334 -3.83 9.72 11.25
C SER A 334 -2.53 9.78 12.05
N ASP A 335 -2.60 10.12 13.33
CA ASP A 335 -1.49 9.99 14.27
C ASP A 335 -1.27 8.53 14.62
N THR A 336 -0.73 7.81 13.66
CA THR A 336 -0.35 6.39 13.76
C THR A 336 1.08 6.22 13.25
N ALA A 337 1.82 5.29 13.83
CA ALA A 337 3.25 5.12 13.56
C ALA A 337 3.64 5.06 12.07
N PRO A 338 2.92 4.35 11.16
CA PRO A 338 3.24 4.33 9.74
C PRO A 338 3.05 5.69 9.05
N VAL A 339 2.20 6.57 9.57
CA VAL A 339 1.94 7.90 9.01
C VAL A 339 2.89 8.94 9.60
N SER A 340 3.15 8.88 10.91
CA SER A 340 4.10 9.77 11.60
C SER A 340 5.55 9.56 11.13
N GLU A 341 5.87 8.43 10.46
CA GLU A 341 7.16 8.24 9.79
C GLU A 341 7.36 9.22 8.61
N PHE A 342 6.27 9.66 7.99
CA PHE A 342 6.28 10.54 6.80
C PHE A 342 5.82 11.96 7.13
N ILE A 343 4.85 12.10 8.03
CA ILE A 343 4.24 13.38 8.34
C ILE A 343 4.74 13.90 9.69
N THR A 344 5.35 15.08 9.67
CA THR A 344 5.64 15.91 10.85
C THR A 344 4.52 16.92 11.01
N ASP A 345 3.79 16.85 12.13
CA ASP A 345 2.65 17.75 12.38
C ASP A 345 3.03 19.21 12.29
N GLY A 346 2.21 19.99 11.59
CA GLY A 346 2.42 21.43 11.36
C GLY A 346 3.55 21.78 10.38
N VAL A 347 4.29 20.80 9.84
CA VAL A 347 5.41 20.99 8.90
C VAL A 347 5.13 20.38 7.54
N THR A 348 4.93 19.06 7.47
CA THR A 348 4.68 18.33 6.21
C THR A 348 3.23 17.86 6.07
N GLY A 349 2.40 18.17 7.03
CA GLY A 349 0.97 17.84 7.09
C GLY A 349 0.43 18.12 8.47
N ARG A 350 -0.78 17.66 8.74
CA ARG A 350 -1.39 17.65 10.07
C ARG A 350 -1.62 16.22 10.49
N LEU A 351 -1.42 15.94 11.79
CA LEU A 351 -1.75 14.67 12.40
C LEU A 351 -3.00 14.80 13.26
N VAL A 352 -3.90 13.82 13.16
CA VAL A 352 -5.16 13.76 13.92
C VAL A 352 -5.34 12.38 14.54
N PRO A 353 -5.95 12.29 15.74
CA PRO A 353 -6.35 11.01 16.29
C PRO A 353 -7.31 10.29 15.33
N PHE A 354 -7.00 9.02 15.04
CA PHE A 354 -7.74 8.24 14.05
C PHE A 354 -9.23 8.05 14.38
N LEU A 355 -9.55 7.88 15.69
CA LEU A 355 -10.90 7.58 16.19
C LEU A 355 -11.67 8.82 16.66
N GLU A 356 -11.23 10.03 16.31
CA GLU A 356 -11.85 11.29 16.72
C GLU A 356 -12.40 12.06 15.50
N PRO A 357 -13.60 11.73 14.98
CA PRO A 357 -14.19 12.40 13.83
C PRO A 357 -14.32 13.92 13.98
N ASP A 358 -14.64 14.39 15.19
CA ASP A 358 -14.76 15.83 15.48
C ASP A 358 -13.42 16.55 15.31
N ARG A 359 -12.30 15.94 15.74
CA ARG A 359 -10.97 16.50 15.54
C ARG A 359 -10.55 16.47 14.08
N ILE A 360 -10.91 15.40 13.35
CA ILE A 360 -10.73 15.32 11.90
C ILE A 360 -11.45 16.49 11.22
N ALA A 361 -12.73 16.70 11.56
CA ALA A 361 -13.52 17.78 10.99
C ALA A 361 -12.93 19.16 11.28
N GLU A 362 -12.52 19.41 12.52
CA GLU A 362 -11.90 20.66 12.95
C GLU A 362 -10.66 20.98 12.12
N VAL A 363 -9.73 20.03 11.97
CA VAL A 363 -8.50 20.24 11.20
C VAL A 363 -8.77 20.43 9.71
N VAL A 364 -9.76 19.73 9.15
CA VAL A 364 -10.21 19.97 7.77
C VAL A 364 -10.69 21.43 7.63
N LEU A 365 -11.55 21.89 8.52
CA LEU A 365 -12.09 23.25 8.51
C LEU A 365 -10.99 24.31 8.66
N GLU A 366 -10.03 24.11 9.58
CA GLU A 366 -8.85 24.97 9.73
C GLU A 366 -8.10 25.13 8.39
N LEU A 367 -7.81 24.04 7.68
CA LEU A 367 -7.08 24.10 6.40
C LEU A 367 -7.90 24.70 5.27
N LEU A 368 -9.22 24.50 5.25
CA LEU A 368 -10.10 25.14 4.27
C LEU A 368 -10.21 26.66 4.51
N GLU A 369 -10.09 27.13 5.74
CA GLU A 369 -10.10 28.55 6.10
C GLU A 369 -8.74 29.20 5.88
N ASP A 370 -7.66 28.65 6.45
CA ASP A 370 -6.30 29.17 6.28
C ASP A 370 -5.56 28.50 5.12
N ARG A 371 -5.83 28.99 3.93
CA ARG A 371 -5.17 28.53 2.70
C ARG A 371 -3.66 28.82 2.63
N LYS A 372 -3.16 29.74 3.43
CA LYS A 372 -1.71 30.00 3.50
C LYS A 372 -1.04 28.88 4.27
N GLN A 373 -1.63 28.48 5.39
CA GLN A 373 -1.18 27.32 6.16
C GLN A 373 -1.25 26.05 5.32
N ALA A 374 -2.40 25.78 4.66
CA ALA A 374 -2.56 24.61 3.80
C ALA A 374 -1.47 24.52 2.72
N ARG A 375 -1.17 25.64 2.04
CA ARG A 375 -0.07 25.71 1.05
C ARG A 375 1.30 25.48 1.67
N ARG A 376 1.58 26.05 2.85
CA ARG A 376 2.85 25.84 3.55
C ARG A 376 3.07 24.37 3.89
N LEU A 377 2.04 23.70 4.39
CA LEU A 377 2.09 22.26 4.68
C LEU A 377 2.33 21.45 3.40
N GLY A 378 1.64 21.76 2.31
CA GLY A 378 1.86 21.11 1.01
C GLY A 378 3.29 21.33 0.47
N GLN A 379 3.85 22.53 0.64
CA GLN A 379 5.26 22.81 0.30
C GLN A 379 6.22 22.00 1.16
N GLY A 380 5.96 21.90 2.47
CA GLY A 380 6.73 21.05 3.38
C GLY A 380 6.68 19.57 2.97
N ALA A 381 5.49 19.06 2.65
CA ALA A 381 5.31 17.70 2.15
C ALA A 381 6.11 17.46 0.85
N ARG A 382 6.04 18.40 -0.11
CA ARG A 382 6.82 18.33 -1.37
C ARG A 382 8.32 18.35 -1.08
N GLY A 383 8.81 19.23 -0.24
CA GLY A 383 10.23 19.30 0.12
C GLY A 383 10.73 18.01 0.76
N TYR A 384 9.93 17.38 1.63
CA TYR A 384 10.24 16.05 2.17
C TYR A 384 10.29 14.98 1.05
N ALA A 385 9.32 14.98 0.14
CA ALA A 385 9.29 14.03 -0.97
C ALA A 385 10.52 14.18 -1.89
N GLU A 386 10.95 15.40 -2.16
CA GLU A 386 12.16 15.69 -2.95
C GLU A 386 13.44 15.21 -2.25
N ALA A 387 13.51 15.34 -0.93
CA ALA A 387 14.68 14.94 -0.15
C ALA A 387 14.76 13.43 0.12
N GLU A 388 13.61 12.75 0.32
CA GLU A 388 13.58 11.41 0.89
C GLU A 388 12.86 10.36 0.04
N LEU A 389 12.03 10.78 -0.93
CA LEU A 389 11.14 9.89 -1.67
C LEU A 389 11.38 9.90 -3.19
N SER A 390 12.56 10.30 -3.65
CA SER A 390 12.90 10.25 -5.08
C SER A 390 12.86 8.81 -5.60
N LEU A 391 12.13 8.58 -6.70
CA LEU A 391 12.10 7.29 -7.38
C LEU A 391 13.50 6.91 -7.89
N GLN A 392 14.25 7.88 -8.42
CA GLN A 392 15.61 7.63 -8.92
C GLN A 392 16.53 7.11 -7.81
N ASP A 393 16.54 7.78 -6.64
CA ASP A 393 17.38 7.37 -5.51
C ASP A 393 16.96 6.00 -4.95
N TYR A 394 15.66 5.70 -4.97
CA TYR A 394 15.16 4.38 -4.60
C TYR A 394 15.69 3.29 -5.54
N LEU A 395 15.63 3.50 -6.84
CA LEU A 395 16.09 2.55 -7.84
C LEU A 395 17.60 2.30 -7.74
N GLU A 396 18.40 3.35 -7.55
CA GLU A 396 19.85 3.23 -7.33
C GLU A 396 20.19 2.49 -6.04
N ARG A 397 19.42 2.69 -4.97
CA ARG A 397 19.57 1.93 -3.72
C ARG A 397 19.18 0.47 -3.91
N TYR A 398 18.17 0.19 -4.74
CA TYR A 398 17.77 -1.17 -5.06
C TYR A 398 18.85 -1.89 -5.85
N ASP A 399 19.40 -1.26 -6.88
CA ASP A 399 20.52 -1.83 -7.66
C ASP A 399 21.69 -2.20 -6.73
N ARG A 400 22.12 -1.28 -5.86
CA ARG A 400 23.19 -1.56 -4.88
C ARG A 400 22.87 -2.72 -3.94
N LEU A 401 21.62 -2.83 -3.49
CA LEU A 401 21.19 -3.94 -2.63
C LEU A 401 21.26 -5.27 -3.39
N VAL A 402 20.79 -5.31 -4.63
CA VAL A 402 20.86 -6.51 -5.49
C VAL A 402 22.31 -6.91 -5.75
N GLU A 403 23.18 -5.96 -6.12
CA GLU A 403 24.61 -6.21 -6.33
C GLU A 403 25.29 -6.79 -5.08
N GLN A 404 24.99 -6.26 -3.90
CA GLN A 404 25.51 -6.77 -2.64
C GLN A 404 25.04 -8.20 -2.34
N VAL A 405 23.78 -8.51 -2.66
CA VAL A 405 23.22 -9.84 -2.45
C VAL A 405 23.81 -10.83 -3.43
N VAL A 406 23.88 -10.51 -4.72
CA VAL A 406 24.44 -11.38 -5.76
C VAL A 406 25.94 -11.63 -5.55
N SER A 407 26.74 -10.60 -5.24
CA SER A 407 28.17 -10.74 -5.05
C SER A 407 28.56 -11.68 -3.91
N ARG A 408 27.73 -11.81 -2.88
CA ARG A 408 27.96 -12.78 -1.77
C ARG A 408 27.78 -14.24 -2.17
N HIS A 409 27.18 -14.50 -3.34
CA HIS A 409 26.86 -15.85 -3.86
C HIS A 409 27.58 -16.19 -5.16
N SER A 410 28.41 -15.28 -5.68
CA SER A 410 29.18 -15.46 -6.93
C SER A 410 30.57 -16.09 -6.71
N CYS A 411 30.75 -16.91 -5.67
CA CYS A 411 32.01 -17.62 -5.40
C CYS A 411 31.95 -19.08 -5.83
#